data_fb9ca5ba337f39ab7742eb99e9fe960a
#
_entry.id   fb9ca5ba337f39ab7742eb99e9fe960a
#
_cell.length_a   1.000
_cell.length_b   1.000
_cell.length_c   1.000
_cell.angle_alpha   90.00
_cell.angle_beta   90.00
_cell.angle_gamma   90.00
#
_symmetry.space_group_name_H-M   'P 1'
#
loop_
_entity.id
_entity.type
_entity.pdbx_description
1 polymer ?
#
loop_
_entity_poly.entity_id
_entity_poly.type
_entity_poly.pdbx_seq_one_letter_code
_entity_poly.pdbx_strand_id
1 'polypeptide(L)'
;MLKGPDNAMLTELGRRLASGSLSDAAVQRATEATPSLALLPWVNVVKIGGQSIMDRGRGAVGPVVDEIVANLHRHKMILGTGAGTRARHVYSLAIDLGLPVGVLTVLGTAVAWQNAQMLQYLLAKHGIAFLEPEGFAALPHYLMERGAVICQGMPPYKLWQANPLVGRIPPQRTDTGCFLIAEVFGARKMIYVKDEDGLYTADPKKDPSATHIPRISVQDLLARDLDDLVVERAVLELMLNARNIREIQFVNGLKPGQLTAALDGEPVGSTIFNAAAGDAA
;
A
#
# COMPACT_ATOMS: atom_id res chain seq x y z
N MET A 1 33.25 -9.50 12.04
CA MET A 1 33.64 -8.36 12.92
C MET A 1 33.80 -7.13 12.02
N LEU A 2 32.76 -6.30 11.93
CA LEU A 2 32.81 -5.03 11.20
C LEU A 2 33.62 -4.02 12.03
N LYS A 3 34.83 -3.78 11.66
CA LYS A 3 35.68 -2.69 12.16
C LYS A 3 35.58 -1.55 11.15
N GLY A 4 34.67 -0.60 11.39
CA GLY A 4 34.51 0.62 10.60
C GLY A 4 34.17 1.80 11.52
N PRO A 5 34.20 3.04 11.06
CA PRO A 5 33.81 4.23 11.81
C PRO A 5 32.37 4.13 12.36
N ASP A 6 31.56 3.22 11.82
CA ASP A 6 30.17 2.97 12.22
C ASP A 6 30.01 2.48 13.67
N ASN A 7 31.01 1.79 14.22
CA ASN A 7 30.89 1.24 15.57
C ASN A 7 30.98 2.32 16.67
N ALA A 8 31.71 3.41 16.42
CA ALA A 8 31.77 4.57 17.32
C ALA A 8 30.45 5.38 17.25
N MET A 9 29.85 5.50 16.07
CA MET A 9 28.59 6.21 15.85
C MET A 9 27.40 5.47 16.48
N LEU A 10 27.32 4.14 16.34
CA LEU A 10 26.30 3.31 17.01
C LEU A 10 26.41 3.41 18.53
N THR A 11 27.62 3.44 19.08
CA THR A 11 27.87 3.61 20.52
C THR A 11 27.42 4.98 21.01
N GLU A 12 27.64 6.03 20.24
CA GLU A 12 27.17 7.38 20.56
C GLU A 12 25.64 7.49 20.49
N LEU A 13 25.03 6.96 19.43
CA LEU A 13 23.59 6.87 19.30
C LEU A 13 22.97 6.06 20.45
N GLY A 14 23.56 4.91 20.80
CA GLY A 14 23.11 4.08 21.90
C GLY A 14 23.14 4.83 23.23
N ARG A 15 24.20 5.60 23.52
CA ARG A 15 24.28 6.45 24.72
C ARG A 15 23.20 7.54 24.74
N ARG A 16 22.97 8.24 23.62
CA ARG A 16 21.94 9.28 23.50
C ARG A 16 20.54 8.71 23.71
N LEU A 17 20.22 7.56 23.10
CA LEU A 17 18.93 6.89 23.27
C LEU A 17 18.73 6.40 24.71
N ALA A 18 19.79 5.93 25.39
CA ALA A 18 19.67 5.42 26.76
C ALA A 18 19.54 6.52 27.82
N SER A 19 20.09 7.71 27.58
CA SER A 19 20.17 8.79 28.60
C SER A 19 19.25 9.98 28.29
N GLY A 20 18.78 10.15 27.05
CA GLY A 20 17.99 11.28 26.59
C GLY A 20 16.49 10.98 26.54
N SER A 21 15.66 12.04 26.47
CA SER A 21 14.25 11.90 26.12
C SER A 21 14.13 11.50 24.65
N LEU A 22 13.33 10.46 24.35
CA LEU A 22 13.03 10.06 22.98
C LEU A 22 12.24 11.14 22.19
N SER A 23 11.66 12.12 22.89
CA SER A 23 11.01 13.29 22.29
C SER A 23 11.98 14.45 22.00
N ASP A 24 13.25 14.35 22.39
CA ASP A 24 14.26 15.36 22.11
C ASP A 24 14.61 15.38 20.62
N ALA A 25 14.47 16.54 19.98
CA ALA A 25 14.72 16.71 18.56
C ALA A 25 16.16 16.37 18.14
N ALA A 26 17.16 16.55 19.03
CA ALA A 26 18.53 16.19 18.74
C ALA A 26 18.73 14.67 18.79
N VAL A 27 18.04 13.98 19.72
CA VAL A 27 18.02 12.53 19.79
C VAL A 27 17.35 11.96 18.54
N GLN A 28 16.20 12.49 18.16
CA GLN A 28 15.49 12.05 16.94
C GLN A 28 16.35 12.25 15.69
N ARG A 29 16.93 13.44 15.49
CA ARG A 29 17.82 13.71 14.34
C ARG A 29 19.04 12.78 14.28
N ALA A 30 19.57 12.38 15.44
CA ALA A 30 20.69 11.44 15.46
C ALA A 30 20.34 10.05 14.88
N THR A 31 19.06 9.69 14.81
CA THR A 31 18.61 8.43 14.18
C THR A 31 18.55 8.50 12.66
N GLU A 32 18.55 9.69 12.07
CA GLU A 32 18.40 9.90 10.60
C GLU A 32 19.67 9.48 9.84
N ALA A 33 20.82 9.51 10.49
CA ALA A 33 22.10 9.20 9.87
C ALA A 33 22.27 7.71 9.51
N THR A 34 21.45 6.82 10.09
CA THR A 34 21.50 5.39 9.81
C THR A 34 20.50 5.03 8.73
N PRO A 35 20.93 4.49 7.57
CA PRO A 35 20.03 4.09 6.52
C PRO A 35 19.12 2.94 6.96
N SER A 36 17.87 2.95 6.47
CA SER A 36 16.93 1.86 6.68
C SER A 36 17.34 0.65 5.86
N LEU A 37 17.29 -0.54 6.46
CA LEU A 37 17.52 -1.79 5.74
C LEU A 37 16.27 -2.18 4.95
N ALA A 38 16.38 -2.32 3.63
CA ALA A 38 15.36 -2.93 2.81
C ALA A 38 15.35 -4.45 3.02
N LEU A 39 14.28 -4.97 3.61
CA LEU A 39 14.19 -6.39 3.96
C LEU A 39 13.87 -7.28 2.74
N LEU A 40 13.01 -6.81 1.85
CA LEU A 40 12.54 -7.55 0.66
C LEU A 40 12.61 -6.68 -0.61
N PRO A 41 13.82 -6.18 -1.01
CA PRO A 41 13.97 -5.21 -2.12
C PRO A 41 13.65 -5.79 -3.51
N TRP A 42 13.39 -7.07 -3.58
CA TRP A 42 13.02 -7.80 -4.81
C TRP A 42 11.52 -8.08 -4.94
N VAL A 43 10.72 -7.68 -3.95
CA VAL A 43 9.27 -7.93 -3.89
C VAL A 43 8.49 -6.72 -4.41
N ASN A 44 7.42 -6.98 -5.15
CA ASN A 44 6.44 -5.96 -5.51
C ASN A 44 5.21 -6.10 -4.62
N VAL A 45 4.69 -5.01 -4.09
CA VAL A 45 3.39 -5.00 -3.42
C VAL A 45 2.33 -4.54 -4.42
N VAL A 46 1.32 -5.38 -4.64
CA VAL A 46 0.24 -5.14 -5.60
C VAL A 46 -1.08 -5.09 -4.85
N LYS A 47 -1.71 -3.93 -4.83
CA LYS A 47 -3.03 -3.77 -4.21
C LYS A 47 -4.13 -3.89 -5.25
N ILE A 48 -5.01 -4.86 -5.10
CA ILE A 48 -6.17 -5.09 -5.99
C ILE A 48 -7.36 -4.32 -5.42
N GLY A 49 -7.93 -3.42 -6.23
CA GLY A 49 -9.04 -2.58 -5.83
C GLY A 49 -10.27 -3.36 -5.38
N GLY A 50 -10.89 -2.96 -4.27
CA GLY A 50 -12.12 -3.58 -3.79
C GLY A 50 -13.30 -3.25 -4.71
N GLN A 51 -13.74 -1.99 -4.71
CA GLN A 51 -14.86 -1.53 -5.54
C GLN A 51 -14.50 -1.57 -7.03
N SER A 52 -13.29 -1.17 -7.39
CA SER A 52 -12.86 -1.05 -8.77
C SER A 52 -12.63 -2.40 -9.47
N ILE A 53 -12.27 -3.46 -8.74
CA ILE A 53 -11.95 -4.78 -9.32
C ILE A 53 -12.78 -5.90 -8.67
N MET A 54 -12.65 -6.12 -7.35
CA MET A 54 -13.27 -7.30 -6.69
C MET A 54 -14.80 -7.29 -6.80
N ASP A 55 -15.45 -6.15 -6.57
CA ASP A 55 -16.91 -6.04 -6.61
C ASP A 55 -17.48 -6.15 -8.03
N ARG A 56 -16.65 -6.04 -9.07
CA ARG A 56 -17.05 -6.21 -10.48
C ARG A 56 -17.10 -7.68 -10.93
N GLY A 57 -16.68 -8.60 -10.06
CA GLY A 57 -16.76 -10.03 -10.31
C GLY A 57 -15.85 -10.52 -11.43
N ARG A 58 -16.24 -11.63 -12.06
CA ARG A 58 -15.39 -12.40 -12.98
C ARG A 58 -14.77 -11.58 -14.10
N GLY A 59 -15.53 -10.65 -14.69
CA GLY A 59 -15.06 -9.86 -15.84
C GLY A 59 -13.88 -8.96 -15.53
N ALA A 60 -13.75 -8.50 -14.29
CA ALA A 60 -12.64 -7.66 -13.86
C ALA A 60 -11.56 -8.46 -13.11
N VAL A 61 -11.97 -9.39 -12.24
CA VAL A 61 -11.03 -10.18 -11.43
C VAL A 61 -10.28 -11.22 -12.28
N GLY A 62 -10.95 -11.85 -13.25
CA GLY A 62 -10.35 -12.88 -14.10
C GLY A 62 -9.07 -12.42 -14.81
N PRO A 63 -9.11 -11.34 -15.61
CA PRO A 63 -7.92 -10.83 -16.30
C PRO A 63 -6.76 -10.48 -15.33
N VAL A 64 -7.05 -9.90 -14.17
CA VAL A 64 -6.02 -9.59 -13.15
C VAL A 64 -5.41 -10.88 -12.59
N VAL A 65 -6.22 -11.90 -12.31
CA VAL A 65 -5.75 -13.22 -11.86
C VAL A 65 -4.86 -13.88 -12.92
N ASP A 66 -5.25 -13.81 -14.19
CA ASP A 66 -4.47 -14.38 -15.30
C ASP A 66 -3.11 -13.68 -15.44
N GLU A 67 -3.05 -12.33 -15.30
CA GLU A 67 -1.79 -11.60 -15.30
C GLU A 67 -0.92 -11.92 -14.07
N ILE A 68 -1.51 -12.06 -12.88
CA ILE A 68 -0.77 -12.49 -11.68
C ILE A 68 -0.12 -13.86 -11.94
N VAL A 69 -0.89 -14.81 -12.42
CA VAL A 69 -0.39 -16.17 -12.70
C VAL A 69 0.74 -16.16 -13.72
N ALA A 70 0.58 -15.41 -14.82
CA ALA A 70 1.60 -15.29 -15.86
C ALA A 70 2.93 -14.71 -15.33
N ASN A 71 2.89 -13.95 -14.24
CA ASN A 71 4.05 -13.27 -13.69
C ASN A 71 4.68 -13.95 -12.45
N LEU A 72 4.10 -15.03 -11.90
CA LEU A 72 4.59 -15.70 -10.68
C LEU A 72 6.05 -16.15 -10.74
N HIS A 73 6.53 -16.53 -11.92
CA HIS A 73 7.89 -17.01 -12.14
C HIS A 73 8.91 -15.87 -12.33
N ARG A 74 8.44 -14.68 -12.73
CA ARG A 74 9.29 -13.51 -13.04
C ARG A 74 9.35 -12.51 -11.89
N HIS A 75 8.24 -12.34 -11.19
CA HIS A 75 8.07 -11.33 -10.15
C HIS A 75 7.55 -11.94 -8.86
N LYS A 76 8.15 -11.54 -7.75
CA LYS A 76 7.66 -11.88 -6.42
C LYS A 76 6.68 -10.82 -5.95
N MET A 77 5.50 -11.24 -5.44
CA MET A 77 4.39 -10.32 -5.17
C MET A 77 3.76 -10.55 -3.80
N ILE A 78 3.50 -9.47 -3.08
CA ILE A 78 2.53 -9.44 -1.97
C ILE A 78 1.25 -8.82 -2.53
N LEU A 79 0.18 -9.59 -2.55
CA LEU A 79 -1.11 -9.19 -3.10
C LEU A 79 -2.03 -8.74 -1.98
N GLY A 80 -2.34 -7.45 -1.92
CA GLY A 80 -3.30 -6.91 -0.96
C GLY A 80 -4.67 -6.70 -1.61
N THR A 81 -5.77 -6.86 -0.86
CA THR A 81 -7.12 -6.62 -1.36
C THR A 81 -7.81 -5.45 -0.70
N GLY A 82 -8.55 -4.69 -1.51
CA GLY A 82 -9.47 -3.67 -1.02
C GLY A 82 -10.77 -4.27 -0.48
N ALA A 83 -11.46 -3.52 0.39
CA ALA A 83 -12.72 -3.97 1.00
C ALA A 83 -13.95 -3.76 0.09
N GLY A 84 -13.95 -2.71 -0.73
CA GLY A 84 -15.01 -2.44 -1.71
C GLY A 84 -16.30 -1.87 -1.14
N THR A 85 -17.39 -2.00 -1.91
CA THR A 85 -18.71 -1.43 -1.62
C THR A 85 -19.36 -2.02 -0.37
N ARG A 86 -19.11 -3.30 -0.09
CA ARG A 86 -19.63 -3.95 1.14
C ARG A 86 -19.13 -3.26 2.41
N ALA A 87 -17.87 -2.83 2.44
CA ALA A 87 -17.37 -2.08 3.60
C ALA A 87 -18.05 -0.71 3.74
N ARG A 88 -18.40 -0.04 2.64
CA ARG A 88 -19.14 1.23 2.68
C ARG A 88 -20.52 1.04 3.33
N HIS A 89 -21.22 -0.03 2.96
CA HIS A 89 -22.48 -0.39 3.59
C HIS A 89 -22.34 -0.68 5.08
N VAL A 90 -21.34 -1.49 5.45
CA VAL A 90 -21.05 -1.80 6.85
C VAL A 90 -20.69 -0.54 7.65
N TYR A 91 -19.90 0.38 7.08
CA TYR A 91 -19.59 1.67 7.72
C TYR A 91 -20.85 2.52 7.92
N SER A 92 -21.74 2.58 6.93
CA SER A 92 -23.00 3.30 7.06
C SER A 92 -23.83 2.83 8.26
N LEU A 93 -24.03 1.52 8.38
CA LEU A 93 -24.75 0.92 9.52
C LEU A 93 -24.04 1.18 10.85
N ALA A 94 -22.71 1.00 10.90
CA ALA A 94 -21.94 1.19 12.11
C ALA A 94 -21.94 2.65 12.58
N ILE A 95 -21.93 3.61 11.65
CA ILE A 95 -22.04 5.04 11.96
C ILE A 95 -23.41 5.37 12.50
N ASP A 96 -24.48 4.86 11.88
CA ASP A 96 -25.85 5.03 12.33
C ASP A 96 -26.08 4.49 13.75
N LEU A 97 -25.50 3.33 14.06
CA LEU A 97 -25.48 2.73 15.38
C LEU A 97 -24.58 3.45 16.40
N GLY A 98 -23.90 4.53 16.02
CA GLY A 98 -23.02 5.29 16.92
C GLY A 98 -21.68 4.62 17.24
N LEU A 99 -21.28 3.57 16.53
CA LEU A 99 -20.05 2.82 16.83
C LEU A 99 -18.78 3.67 16.56
N PRO A 100 -17.73 3.54 17.40
CA PRO A 100 -16.51 4.32 17.25
C PRO A 100 -15.66 3.88 16.06
N VAL A 101 -14.78 4.76 15.58
CA VAL A 101 -13.95 4.57 14.37
C VAL A 101 -13.13 3.28 14.41
N GLY A 102 -12.58 2.90 15.57
CA GLY A 102 -11.85 1.64 15.72
C GLY A 102 -12.71 0.41 15.41
N VAL A 103 -14.00 0.44 15.77
CA VAL A 103 -14.94 -0.66 15.42
C VAL A 103 -15.20 -0.66 13.92
N LEU A 104 -15.38 0.52 13.27
CA LEU A 104 -15.50 0.59 11.81
C LEU A 104 -14.28 -0.05 11.13
N THR A 105 -13.09 0.20 11.67
CA THR A 105 -11.84 -0.39 11.13
C THR A 105 -11.85 -1.91 11.22
N VAL A 106 -12.29 -2.49 12.34
CA VAL A 106 -12.42 -3.95 12.49
C VAL A 106 -13.41 -4.53 11.48
N LEU A 107 -14.58 -3.89 11.34
CA LEU A 107 -15.60 -4.33 10.40
C LEU A 107 -15.13 -4.23 8.94
N GLY A 108 -14.44 -3.14 8.59
CA GLY A 108 -13.83 -2.97 7.25
C GLY A 108 -12.72 -4.01 6.98
N THR A 109 -11.95 -4.35 8.00
CA THR A 109 -10.93 -5.42 7.92
C THR A 109 -11.56 -6.77 7.60
N ALA A 110 -12.68 -7.12 8.24
CA ALA A 110 -13.40 -8.36 7.96
C ALA A 110 -13.87 -8.46 6.49
N VAL A 111 -14.29 -7.35 5.89
CA VAL A 111 -14.67 -7.32 4.47
C VAL A 111 -13.45 -7.46 3.55
N ALA A 112 -12.34 -6.76 3.84
CA ALA A 112 -11.10 -6.89 3.08
C ALA A 112 -10.55 -8.33 3.15
N TRP A 113 -10.66 -8.95 4.31
CA TRP A 113 -10.28 -10.35 4.54
C TRP A 113 -11.11 -11.32 3.68
N GLN A 114 -12.43 -11.13 3.57
CA GLN A 114 -13.28 -11.91 2.66
C GLN A 114 -12.82 -11.80 1.19
N ASN A 115 -12.46 -10.59 0.75
CA ASN A 115 -11.93 -10.39 -0.60
C ASN A 115 -10.58 -11.11 -0.81
N ALA A 116 -9.70 -11.06 0.20
CA ALA A 116 -8.43 -11.77 0.17
C ALA A 116 -8.62 -13.29 0.10
N GLN A 117 -9.57 -13.85 0.84
CA GLN A 117 -9.93 -15.27 0.75
C GLN A 117 -10.47 -15.64 -0.63
N MET A 118 -11.38 -14.84 -1.21
CA MET A 118 -11.87 -15.09 -2.56
C MET A 118 -10.72 -15.15 -3.57
N LEU A 119 -9.79 -14.19 -3.50
CA LEU A 119 -8.61 -14.17 -4.35
C LEU A 119 -7.73 -15.41 -4.12
N GLN A 120 -7.55 -15.81 -2.85
CA GLN A 120 -6.79 -17.01 -2.49
C GLN A 120 -7.39 -18.28 -3.12
N TYR A 121 -8.72 -18.46 -3.05
CA TYR A 121 -9.36 -19.62 -3.66
C TYR A 121 -9.21 -19.63 -5.19
N LEU A 122 -9.25 -18.48 -5.85
CA LEU A 122 -8.98 -18.38 -7.28
C LEU A 122 -7.54 -18.76 -7.64
N LEU A 123 -6.59 -18.49 -6.75
CA LEU A 123 -5.15 -18.76 -6.93
C LEU A 123 -4.68 -20.05 -6.23
N ALA A 124 -5.58 -20.80 -5.57
CA ALA A 124 -5.22 -21.97 -4.76
C ALA A 124 -4.48 -23.06 -5.55
N LYS A 125 -4.88 -23.32 -6.81
CA LYS A 125 -4.21 -24.29 -7.69
C LYS A 125 -2.75 -23.96 -8.00
N HIS A 126 -2.33 -22.70 -7.77
CA HIS A 126 -0.95 -22.23 -7.92
C HIS A 126 -0.18 -22.22 -6.58
N GLY A 127 -0.80 -22.73 -5.51
CA GLY A 127 -0.18 -22.82 -4.18
C GLY A 127 -0.01 -21.49 -3.46
N ILE A 128 -0.74 -20.45 -3.87
CA ILE A 128 -0.65 -19.12 -3.26
C ILE A 128 -1.36 -19.15 -1.90
N ALA A 129 -0.64 -18.76 -0.85
CA ALA A 129 -1.15 -18.73 0.53
C ALA A 129 -1.72 -17.36 0.88
N PHE A 130 -2.75 -17.37 1.74
CA PHE A 130 -3.18 -16.18 2.47
C PHE A 130 -2.42 -16.09 3.80
N LEU A 131 -1.87 -14.93 4.11
CA LEU A 131 -1.15 -14.67 5.36
C LEU A 131 -1.76 -13.48 6.09
N GLU A 132 -2.01 -13.66 7.37
CA GLU A 132 -2.27 -12.57 8.30
C GLU A 132 -0.95 -11.90 8.74
N PRO A 133 -0.97 -10.68 9.29
CA PRO A 133 0.24 -9.99 9.72
C PRO A 133 1.12 -10.81 10.67
N GLU A 134 0.52 -11.62 11.53
CA GLU A 134 1.21 -12.52 12.45
C GLU A 134 2.06 -13.58 11.73
N GLY A 135 1.70 -13.92 10.48
CA GLY A 135 2.42 -14.85 9.62
C GLY A 135 3.53 -14.20 8.77
N PHE A 136 3.70 -12.90 8.83
CA PHE A 136 4.63 -12.17 7.94
C PHE A 136 6.12 -12.53 8.14
N ALA A 137 6.48 -13.11 9.28
CA ALA A 137 7.82 -13.68 9.48
C ALA A 137 8.14 -14.79 8.45
N ALA A 138 7.13 -15.47 7.91
CA ALA A 138 7.30 -16.51 6.91
C ALA A 138 7.24 -16.01 5.46
N LEU A 139 7.04 -14.70 5.21
CA LEU A 139 6.95 -14.11 3.86
C LEU A 139 8.09 -14.55 2.93
N PRO A 140 9.39 -14.49 3.33
CA PRO A 140 10.48 -14.86 2.44
C PRO A 140 10.34 -16.30 1.92
N HIS A 141 9.95 -17.24 2.79
CA HIS A 141 9.75 -18.64 2.41
C HIS A 141 8.66 -18.80 1.35
N TYR A 142 7.45 -18.28 1.61
CA TYR A 142 6.34 -18.38 0.66
C TYR A 142 6.63 -17.71 -0.68
N LEU A 143 7.24 -16.53 -0.63
CA LEU A 143 7.57 -15.76 -1.84
C LEU A 143 8.61 -16.49 -2.70
N MET A 144 9.62 -17.11 -2.09
CA MET A 144 10.63 -17.86 -2.82
C MET A 144 10.02 -19.09 -3.49
N GLU A 145 9.18 -19.83 -2.79
CA GLU A 145 8.59 -21.07 -3.32
C GLU A 145 7.47 -20.83 -4.34
N ARG A 146 6.57 -19.87 -4.07
CA ARG A 146 5.31 -19.75 -4.80
C ARG A 146 5.20 -18.50 -5.66
N GLY A 147 6.10 -17.58 -5.51
CA GLY A 147 6.10 -16.31 -6.27
C GLY A 147 5.18 -15.24 -5.72
N ALA A 148 4.12 -15.59 -5.00
CA ALA A 148 3.21 -14.63 -4.40
C ALA A 148 2.61 -15.12 -3.08
N VAL A 149 2.16 -14.15 -2.27
CA VAL A 149 1.29 -14.34 -1.11
C VAL A 149 0.14 -13.35 -1.17
N ILE A 150 -0.94 -13.64 -0.47
CA ILE A 150 -2.11 -12.76 -0.37
C ILE A 150 -2.25 -12.30 1.07
N CYS A 151 -2.62 -11.04 1.28
CA CYS A 151 -3.03 -10.49 2.58
C CYS A 151 -4.29 -9.62 2.43
N GLN A 152 -4.98 -9.40 3.51
CA GLN A 152 -5.96 -8.33 3.57
C GLN A 152 -5.22 -6.97 3.63
N GLY A 153 -5.69 -5.97 2.89
CA GLY A 153 -4.95 -4.72 2.71
C GLY A 153 -5.01 -3.74 3.89
N MET A 154 -5.83 -3.97 4.92
CA MET A 154 -5.98 -3.03 6.04
C MET A 154 -4.74 -3.00 6.95
N PRO A 155 -4.39 -1.85 7.52
CA PRO A 155 -3.36 -1.79 8.55
C PRO A 155 -3.75 -2.64 9.78
N PRO A 156 -2.77 -3.22 10.52
CA PRO A 156 -3.03 -4.12 11.63
C PRO A 156 -3.53 -3.43 12.91
N TYR A 157 -3.77 -2.11 12.89
CA TYR A 157 -4.17 -1.35 14.10
C TYR A 157 -5.55 -1.75 14.63
N LYS A 158 -6.50 -2.10 13.76
CA LYS A 158 -7.86 -2.54 14.10
C LYS A 158 -8.56 -1.55 15.06
N LEU A 159 -8.83 -1.96 16.30
CA LEU A 159 -9.49 -1.11 17.31
C LEU A 159 -8.70 0.15 17.70
N TRP A 160 -7.38 0.16 17.49
CA TRP A 160 -6.50 1.26 17.89
C TRP A 160 -6.41 2.39 16.86
N GLN A 161 -7.33 2.42 15.92
CA GLN A 161 -7.42 3.49 14.93
C GLN A 161 -7.81 4.81 15.59
N ALA A 162 -7.01 5.84 15.39
CA ALA A 162 -7.32 7.19 15.82
C ALA A 162 -8.54 7.77 15.10
N ASN A 163 -9.27 8.66 15.77
CA ASN A 163 -10.33 9.41 15.11
C ASN A 163 -9.76 10.33 14.04
N PRO A 164 -10.39 10.45 12.87
CA PRO A 164 -10.01 11.42 11.86
C PRO A 164 -10.34 12.85 12.35
N LEU A 165 -9.65 13.84 11.75
CA LEU A 165 -9.95 15.25 12.01
C LEU A 165 -11.35 15.65 11.56
N VAL A 166 -11.83 15.04 10.47
CA VAL A 166 -13.14 15.31 9.87
C VAL A 166 -13.88 14.00 9.62
N GLY A 167 -15.14 13.96 10.02
CA GLY A 167 -16.01 12.80 9.82
C GLY A 167 -15.68 11.60 10.72
N ARG A 168 -16.13 10.41 10.31
CA ARG A 168 -16.02 9.18 11.10
C ARG A 168 -15.50 7.98 10.30
N ILE A 169 -15.14 8.19 9.02
CA ILE A 169 -14.56 7.13 8.21
C ILE A 169 -13.09 6.92 8.62
N PRO A 170 -12.63 5.68 8.85
CA PRO A 170 -11.24 5.41 9.16
C PRO A 170 -10.32 6.04 8.10
N PRO A 171 -9.34 6.90 8.49
CA PRO A 171 -8.49 7.59 7.53
C PRO A 171 -7.50 6.65 6.84
N GLN A 172 -7.08 5.62 7.54
CA GLN A 172 -6.15 4.60 7.04
C GLN A 172 -6.90 3.30 6.77
N ARG A 173 -6.99 2.93 5.51
CA ARG A 173 -7.68 1.73 5.05
C ARG A 173 -6.74 0.87 4.20
N THR A 174 -7.28 0.23 3.16
CA THR A 174 -6.55 -0.79 2.40
C THR A 174 -5.46 -0.25 1.48
N ASP A 175 -5.56 0.98 0.98
CA ASP A 175 -4.46 1.59 0.22
C ASP A 175 -3.28 1.90 1.15
N THR A 176 -3.58 2.45 2.33
CA THR A 176 -2.59 2.77 3.36
C THR A 176 -1.89 1.51 3.89
N GLY A 177 -2.63 0.46 4.19
CA GLY A 177 -2.02 -0.76 4.72
C GLY A 177 -1.08 -1.44 3.73
N CYS A 178 -1.45 -1.48 2.43
CA CYS A 178 -0.55 -2.01 1.40
C CYS A 178 0.69 -1.13 1.21
N PHE A 179 0.54 0.21 1.30
CA PHE A 179 1.68 1.13 1.27
C PHE A 179 2.63 0.88 2.44
N LEU A 180 2.11 0.73 3.66
CA LEU A 180 2.92 0.46 4.86
C LEU A 180 3.66 -0.88 4.77
N ILE A 181 3.03 -1.92 4.20
CA ILE A 181 3.71 -3.20 3.92
C ILE A 181 4.89 -2.97 2.97
N ALA A 182 4.67 -2.23 1.87
CA ALA A 182 5.72 -1.93 0.90
C ALA A 182 6.86 -1.14 1.54
N GLU A 183 6.55 -0.11 2.32
CA GLU A 183 7.52 0.75 3.01
C GLU A 183 8.34 -0.02 4.05
N VAL A 184 7.67 -0.78 4.94
CA VAL A 184 8.33 -1.51 6.03
C VAL A 184 9.26 -2.60 5.51
N PHE A 185 8.86 -3.31 4.48
CA PHE A 185 9.70 -4.35 3.87
C PHE A 185 10.74 -3.80 2.87
N GLY A 186 10.71 -2.51 2.58
CA GLY A 186 11.58 -1.91 1.57
C GLY A 186 11.37 -2.58 0.21
N ALA A 187 10.10 -2.75 -0.18
CA ALA A 187 9.72 -3.42 -1.42
C ALA A 187 10.25 -2.67 -2.66
N ARG A 188 10.39 -3.39 -3.76
CA ARG A 188 10.82 -2.82 -5.04
C ARG A 188 9.83 -1.81 -5.60
N LYS A 189 8.51 -2.11 -5.49
CA LYS A 189 7.42 -1.30 -6.03
C LYS A 189 6.16 -1.41 -5.18
N MET A 190 5.36 -0.35 -5.21
CA MET A 190 3.97 -0.33 -4.77
C MET A 190 3.07 -0.03 -5.96
N ILE A 191 2.22 -0.99 -6.37
CA ILE A 191 1.33 -0.90 -7.53
C ILE A 191 -0.12 -1.02 -7.05
N TYR A 192 -0.97 -0.08 -7.47
CA TYR A 192 -2.41 -0.09 -7.24
C TYR A 192 -3.16 -0.45 -8.53
N VAL A 193 -3.87 -1.58 -8.51
CA VAL A 193 -4.73 -2.01 -9.62
C VAL A 193 -6.14 -1.47 -9.40
N LYS A 194 -6.56 -0.58 -10.29
CA LYS A 194 -7.85 0.12 -10.26
C LYS A 194 -8.63 -0.13 -11.57
N ASP A 195 -9.74 0.56 -11.76
CA ASP A 195 -10.60 0.45 -12.96
C ASP A 195 -10.49 1.66 -13.91
N GLU A 196 -9.54 2.54 -13.63
CA GLU A 196 -9.19 3.70 -14.46
C GLU A 196 -7.69 3.71 -14.78
N ASP A 197 -7.31 4.49 -15.78
CA ASP A 197 -5.92 4.58 -16.26
C ASP A 197 -4.96 5.25 -15.27
N GLY A 198 -5.43 5.57 -14.08
CA GLY A 198 -4.66 6.16 -13.01
C GLY A 198 -5.33 7.39 -12.41
N LEU A 199 -4.56 8.46 -12.20
CA LEU A 199 -5.01 9.71 -11.61
C LEU A 199 -5.56 10.66 -12.68
N TYR A 200 -6.63 11.36 -12.34
CA TYR A 200 -7.25 12.39 -13.17
C TYR A 200 -7.43 13.68 -12.36
N THR A 201 -7.68 14.78 -13.06
CA THR A 201 -8.00 16.08 -12.45
C THR A 201 -9.34 16.09 -11.72
N ALA A 202 -10.25 15.19 -12.09
CA ALA A 202 -11.55 14.91 -11.45
C ALA A 202 -11.95 13.46 -11.76
N ASP A 203 -13.05 12.96 -11.19
CA ASP A 203 -13.57 11.62 -11.53
C ASP A 203 -14.04 11.57 -13.01
N PRO A 204 -13.36 10.84 -13.91
CA PRO A 204 -13.72 10.82 -15.34
C PRO A 204 -15.10 10.20 -15.60
N LYS A 205 -15.70 9.49 -14.64
CA LYS A 205 -17.05 8.96 -14.74
C LYS A 205 -18.13 10.02 -14.49
N LYS A 206 -17.75 11.11 -13.82
CA LYS A 206 -18.67 12.21 -13.47
C LYS A 206 -18.40 13.47 -14.30
N ASP A 207 -17.12 13.69 -14.64
CA ASP A 207 -16.68 14.88 -15.38
C ASP A 207 -15.97 14.46 -16.68
N PRO A 208 -16.62 14.62 -17.84
CA PRO A 208 -16.02 14.32 -19.14
C PRO A 208 -14.82 15.20 -19.50
N SER A 209 -14.62 16.32 -18.80
CA SER A 209 -13.45 17.20 -18.98
C SER A 209 -12.24 16.78 -18.16
N ALA A 210 -12.37 15.75 -17.32
CA ALA A 210 -11.29 15.24 -16.50
C ALA A 210 -10.10 14.78 -17.36
N THR A 211 -8.92 15.29 -17.04
CA THR A 211 -7.69 15.03 -17.78
C THR A 211 -6.80 14.05 -17.02
N HIS A 212 -6.29 13.04 -17.69
CA HIS A 212 -5.37 12.07 -17.12
C HIS A 212 -4.05 12.74 -16.70
N ILE A 213 -3.55 12.40 -15.52
CA ILE A 213 -2.29 12.88 -14.95
C ILE A 213 -1.30 11.71 -14.91
N PRO A 214 -0.40 11.57 -15.89
CA PRO A 214 0.50 10.43 -15.96
C PRO A 214 1.58 10.43 -14.87
N ARG A 215 2.02 11.61 -14.42
CA ARG A 215 3.03 11.74 -13.37
C ARG A 215 2.87 13.05 -12.60
N ILE A 216 2.95 12.99 -11.27
CA ILE A 216 2.83 14.16 -10.40
C ILE A 216 3.61 13.93 -9.11
N SER A 217 4.16 15.01 -8.53
CA SER A 217 4.74 14.93 -7.20
C SER A 217 3.66 14.83 -6.12
N VAL A 218 3.97 14.18 -5.00
CA VAL A 218 3.05 14.12 -3.85
C VAL A 218 2.78 15.52 -3.30
N GLN A 219 3.77 16.40 -3.33
CA GLN A 219 3.68 17.78 -2.88
C GLN A 219 2.67 18.57 -3.75
N ASP A 220 2.80 18.51 -5.08
CA ASP A 220 1.89 19.18 -6.00
C ASP A 220 0.47 18.60 -5.93
N LEU A 221 0.35 17.28 -5.75
CA LEU A 221 -0.96 16.64 -5.63
C LEU A 221 -1.69 17.06 -4.35
N LEU A 222 -0.98 17.12 -3.22
CA LEU A 222 -1.54 17.63 -1.96
C LEU A 222 -1.91 19.11 -2.06
N ALA A 223 -1.11 19.92 -2.75
CA ALA A 223 -1.38 21.34 -2.97
C ALA A 223 -2.61 21.60 -3.86
N ARG A 224 -2.97 20.67 -4.75
CA ARG A 224 -4.19 20.76 -5.56
C ARG A 224 -5.46 20.54 -4.76
N ASP A 225 -5.38 19.92 -3.60
CA ASP A 225 -6.48 19.61 -2.67
C ASP A 225 -7.74 19.05 -3.35
N LEU A 226 -7.53 18.06 -4.22
CA LEU A 226 -8.62 17.44 -4.99
C LEU A 226 -9.61 16.74 -4.06
N ASP A 227 -10.91 16.93 -4.32
CA ASP A 227 -12.00 16.29 -3.57
C ASP A 227 -12.04 14.77 -3.76
N ASP A 228 -11.68 14.31 -4.96
CA ASP A 228 -11.68 12.87 -5.32
C ASP A 228 -10.29 12.42 -5.72
N LEU A 229 -9.74 11.49 -4.95
CA LEU A 229 -8.40 10.93 -5.16
C LEU A 229 -8.50 9.44 -5.49
N VAL A 230 -7.67 8.98 -6.41
CA VAL A 230 -7.55 7.56 -6.75
C VAL A 230 -6.99 6.71 -5.59
N VAL A 231 -6.42 7.35 -4.58
CA VAL A 231 -5.80 6.74 -3.40
C VAL A 231 -6.22 7.47 -2.12
N GLU A 232 -6.14 6.79 -0.99
CA GLU A 232 -6.38 7.41 0.32
C GLU A 232 -5.38 8.55 0.58
N ARG A 233 -5.88 9.71 1.02
CA ARG A 233 -5.04 10.89 1.34
C ARG A 233 -3.91 10.53 2.31
N ALA A 234 -4.18 9.65 3.29
CA ALA A 234 -3.18 9.17 4.23
C ALA A 234 -1.94 8.53 3.57
N VAL A 235 -2.08 7.92 2.39
CA VAL A 235 -0.92 7.40 1.62
C VAL A 235 -0.02 8.55 1.18
N LEU A 236 -0.60 9.65 0.68
CA LEU A 236 0.16 10.82 0.24
C LEU A 236 0.92 11.46 1.42
N GLU A 237 0.28 11.57 2.57
CA GLU A 237 0.90 12.10 3.79
C GLU A 237 2.06 11.21 4.27
N LEU A 238 1.89 9.89 4.23
CA LEU A 238 2.94 8.94 4.57
C LEU A 238 4.12 8.99 3.58
N MET A 239 3.84 9.19 2.29
CA MET A 239 4.89 9.30 1.26
C MET A 239 5.85 10.46 1.49
N LEU A 240 5.41 11.55 2.13
CA LEU A 240 6.28 12.70 2.44
C LEU A 240 7.50 12.29 3.30
N ASN A 241 7.32 11.30 4.18
CA ASN A 241 8.34 10.82 5.12
C ASN A 241 8.81 9.39 4.82
N ALA A 242 8.35 8.78 3.74
CA ALA A 242 8.73 7.43 3.35
C ALA A 242 10.22 7.36 3.00
N ARG A 243 10.89 6.29 3.40
CA ARG A 243 12.33 6.09 3.19
C ARG A 243 12.62 5.09 2.07
N ASN A 244 11.77 4.09 1.91
CA ASN A 244 11.94 3.01 0.94
C ASN A 244 11.09 3.22 -0.32
N ILE A 245 9.79 3.51 -0.16
CA ILE A 245 8.87 3.69 -1.29
C ILE A 245 8.79 5.16 -1.67
N ARG A 246 9.52 5.54 -2.72
CA ARG A 246 9.62 6.91 -3.22
C ARG A 246 8.58 7.23 -4.30
N GLU A 247 8.00 6.20 -4.91
CA GLU A 247 6.94 6.35 -5.88
C GLU A 247 5.93 5.21 -5.78
N ILE A 248 4.68 5.50 -6.17
CA ILE A 248 3.58 4.54 -6.27
C ILE A 248 2.99 4.63 -7.66
N GLN A 249 2.56 3.48 -8.21
CA GLN A 249 2.02 3.40 -9.56
C GLN A 249 0.58 2.91 -9.55
N PHE A 250 -0.25 3.49 -10.43
CA PHE A 250 -1.66 3.11 -10.60
C PHE A 250 -1.85 2.56 -12.01
N VAL A 251 -2.50 1.41 -12.13
CA VAL A 251 -2.76 0.76 -13.41
C VAL A 251 -4.20 0.34 -13.54
N ASN A 252 -4.69 0.31 -14.79
CA ASN A 252 -6.04 -0.14 -15.11
C ASN A 252 -6.07 -1.66 -15.23
N GLY A 253 -6.62 -2.34 -14.22
CA GLY A 253 -6.76 -3.80 -14.22
C GLY A 253 -7.80 -4.35 -15.20
N LEU A 254 -8.58 -3.46 -15.86
CA LEU A 254 -9.52 -3.85 -16.92
C LEU A 254 -8.86 -3.88 -18.30
N LYS A 255 -7.62 -3.37 -18.41
CA LYS A 255 -6.83 -3.38 -19.64
C LYS A 255 -5.75 -4.47 -19.53
N PRO A 256 -5.82 -5.51 -20.35
CA PRO A 256 -4.82 -6.59 -20.34
C PRO A 256 -3.40 -6.07 -20.53
N GLY A 257 -2.45 -6.65 -19.78
CA GLY A 257 -1.02 -6.32 -19.88
C GLY A 257 -0.57 -5.15 -19.02
N GLN A 258 -1.47 -4.36 -18.44
CA GLN A 258 -1.10 -3.18 -17.67
C GLN A 258 -0.39 -3.52 -16.35
N LEU A 259 -0.84 -4.55 -15.64
CA LEU A 259 -0.15 -5.02 -14.44
C LEU A 259 1.23 -5.58 -14.79
N THR A 260 1.32 -6.37 -15.86
CA THR A 260 2.59 -6.93 -16.35
C THR A 260 3.58 -5.83 -16.70
N ALA A 261 3.18 -4.84 -17.48
CA ALA A 261 4.01 -3.70 -17.85
C ALA A 261 4.52 -2.93 -16.62
N ALA A 262 3.65 -2.69 -15.62
CA ALA A 262 4.06 -2.04 -14.38
C ALA A 262 5.07 -2.88 -13.57
N LEU A 263 4.87 -4.21 -13.49
CA LEU A 263 5.81 -5.13 -12.85
C LEU A 263 7.17 -5.11 -13.57
N ASP A 264 7.18 -5.02 -14.88
CA ASP A 264 8.40 -4.94 -15.71
C ASP A 264 9.10 -3.57 -15.61
N GLY A 265 8.42 -2.56 -15.10
CA GLY A 265 9.02 -1.24 -14.86
C GLY A 265 8.61 -0.17 -15.87
N GLU A 266 7.63 -0.47 -16.72
CA GLU A 266 7.14 0.47 -17.72
C GLU A 266 6.31 1.59 -17.08
N PRO A 267 6.37 2.82 -17.60
CA PRO A 267 5.63 3.98 -17.08
C PRO A 267 4.17 3.98 -17.56
N VAL A 268 3.44 2.89 -17.30
CA VAL A 268 2.01 2.77 -17.65
C VAL A 268 1.14 3.33 -16.53
N GLY A 269 -0.04 3.83 -16.88
CA GLY A 269 -1.00 4.39 -15.95
C GLY A 269 -0.54 5.74 -15.37
N SER A 270 -0.59 5.91 -14.06
CA SER A 270 -0.11 7.11 -13.35
C SER A 270 0.91 6.79 -12.29
N THR A 271 1.88 7.68 -12.10
CA THR A 271 2.88 7.61 -11.03
C THR A 271 2.80 8.84 -10.14
N ILE A 272 2.68 8.63 -8.83
CA ILE A 272 2.86 9.67 -7.81
C ILE A 272 4.22 9.44 -7.15
N PHE A 273 5.05 10.48 -7.04
CA PHE A 273 6.41 10.39 -6.51
C PHE A 273 6.70 11.47 -5.47
N ASN A 274 7.62 11.20 -4.55
CA ASN A 274 8.09 12.19 -3.57
C ASN A 274 9.26 12.98 -4.17
N ALA A 275 9.05 14.26 -4.49
CA ALA A 275 10.07 15.14 -5.08
C ALA A 275 11.21 15.48 -4.10
N ALA A 276 10.93 15.53 -2.78
CA ALA A 276 11.95 15.82 -1.78
C ALA A 276 12.96 14.66 -1.60
N ALA A 277 12.74 13.53 -2.24
CA ALA A 277 13.60 12.35 -2.20
C ALA A 277 14.65 12.32 -3.33
N GLY A 278 14.70 13.32 -4.19
CA GLY A 278 15.70 13.47 -5.23
C GLY A 278 17.02 13.93 -4.64
N ASP A 279 18.12 13.20 -5.01
CA ASP A 279 19.55 13.43 -4.78
C ASP A 279 20.22 12.75 -3.58
N ALA A 280 19.82 11.53 -3.26
CA ALA A 280 20.69 10.58 -2.54
C ALA A 280 20.83 9.31 -3.39
N ALA A 281 21.53 9.40 -4.50
CA ALA A 281 22.05 8.26 -5.26
C ALA A 281 23.57 8.21 -5.14
#